data_bb15a0237eabcb0972e87ca043472e54
#
_entry.id   bb15a0237eabcb0972e87ca043472e54
#
_cell.length_a   1.000
_cell.length_b   1.000
_cell.length_c   1.000
_cell.angle_alpha   90.00
_cell.angle_beta   90.00
_cell.angle_gamma   90.00
#
_symmetry.space_group_name_H-M   'P 1'
#
loop_
_entity.id
_entity.type
_entity.pdbx_description
1 polymer ?
#
loop_
_entity_poly.entity_id
_entity_poly.type
_entity_poly.pdbx_seq_one_letter_code
_entity_poly.pdbx_strand_id
1 'polypeptide(L)'
;MLDPVRNVLCEPTRTQIVRALSIAPLTVGELAATLNRSKSATSQHLRVLRDGGVVSPRRRGRAVIYSLVASPMIDATVQVIDHAAASAV
;
A
#
# COMPACT_ATOMS: atom_id res chain seq x y z
N MET A 1 -21.12 -5.53 -8.69
CA MET A 1 -20.49 -4.78 -7.59
C MET A 1 -18.98 -4.89 -7.72
N LEU A 2 -18.27 -3.77 -7.61
CA LEU A 2 -16.82 -3.78 -7.70
C LEU A 2 -16.20 -4.42 -6.44
N ASP A 3 -15.17 -5.21 -6.65
CA ASP A 3 -14.36 -5.75 -5.56
C ASP A 3 -13.75 -4.57 -4.77
N PRO A 4 -13.94 -4.49 -3.45
CA PRO A 4 -13.38 -3.39 -2.66
C PRO A 4 -11.87 -3.23 -2.82
N VAL A 5 -11.12 -4.34 -2.90
CA VAL A 5 -9.67 -4.29 -3.10
C VAL A 5 -9.33 -3.71 -4.45
N ARG A 6 -10.02 -4.14 -5.49
CA ARG A 6 -9.82 -3.64 -6.85
C ARG A 6 -10.12 -2.15 -6.94
N ASN A 7 -11.22 -1.71 -6.34
CA ASN A 7 -11.62 -0.30 -6.34
C ASN A 7 -10.58 0.56 -5.62
N VAL A 8 -10.10 0.09 -4.48
CA VAL A 8 -9.09 0.79 -3.68
C VAL A 8 -7.78 0.94 -4.45
N LEU A 9 -7.42 -0.03 -5.28
CA LEU A 9 -6.14 -0.07 -6.00
C LEU A 9 -6.22 0.53 -7.40
N CYS A 10 -7.34 1.14 -7.81
CA CYS A 10 -7.43 1.84 -9.09
C CYS A 10 -6.61 3.13 -9.10
N GLU A 11 -6.30 3.70 -7.94
CA GLU A 11 -5.56 4.94 -7.86
C GLU A 11 -4.04 4.64 -7.86
N PRO A 12 -3.24 5.28 -8.74
CA PRO A 12 -1.82 4.94 -8.94
C PRO A 12 -0.96 5.05 -7.67
N THR A 13 -1.20 6.05 -6.83
CA THR A 13 -0.40 6.24 -5.61
C THR A 13 -0.62 5.08 -4.64
N ARG A 14 -1.86 4.58 -4.53
CA ARG A 14 -2.15 3.44 -3.67
C ARG A 14 -1.48 2.16 -4.17
N THR A 15 -1.44 1.98 -5.48
CA THR A 15 -0.70 0.88 -6.10
C THR A 15 0.79 0.95 -5.76
N GLN A 16 1.37 2.13 -5.79
CA GLN A 16 2.77 2.34 -5.42
C GLN A 16 3.01 2.02 -3.94
N ILE A 17 2.08 2.40 -3.06
CA ILE A 17 2.17 2.08 -1.63
C ILE A 17 2.16 0.56 -1.43
N VAL A 18 1.23 -0.14 -2.06
CA VAL A 18 1.13 -1.59 -1.94
C VAL A 18 2.42 -2.25 -2.43
N ARG A 19 2.97 -1.78 -3.53
CA ARG A 19 4.22 -2.31 -4.06
C ARG A 19 5.38 -2.08 -3.08
N ALA A 20 5.49 -0.91 -2.50
CA ALA A 20 6.53 -0.61 -1.51
C ALA A 20 6.39 -1.51 -0.27
N LEU A 21 5.17 -1.68 0.22
CA LEU A 21 4.90 -2.51 1.40
C LEU A 21 5.06 -4.00 1.12
N SER A 22 5.03 -4.41 -0.14
CA SER A 22 5.32 -5.81 -0.50
C SER A 22 6.79 -6.16 -0.28
N ILE A 23 7.65 -5.17 -0.23
CA ILE A 23 9.09 -5.34 0.00
C ILE A 23 9.40 -5.37 1.49
N ALA A 24 8.84 -4.43 2.26
CA ALA A 24 9.06 -4.33 3.70
C ALA A 24 7.98 -3.48 4.36
N PRO A 25 7.66 -3.71 5.64
CA PRO A 25 6.83 -2.78 6.41
C PRO A 25 7.52 -1.41 6.51
N LEU A 26 6.74 -0.35 6.42
CA LEU A 26 7.26 1.01 6.40
C LEU A 26 6.39 1.96 7.23
N THR A 27 7.00 3.01 7.75
CA THR A 27 6.27 4.11 8.39
C THR A 27 5.70 5.06 7.34
N VAL A 28 4.78 5.94 7.75
CA VAL A 28 4.25 6.98 6.87
C VAL A 28 5.38 7.86 6.31
N GLY A 29 6.34 8.22 7.18
CA GLY A 29 7.47 9.05 6.75
C GLY A 29 8.33 8.38 5.70
N GLU A 30 8.60 7.08 5.89
CA GLU A 30 9.38 6.30 4.92
C GLU A 30 8.65 6.15 3.59
N LEU A 31 7.35 5.89 3.65
CA LEU A 31 6.51 5.80 2.44
C LEU A 31 6.45 7.14 1.71
N ALA A 32 6.23 8.22 2.43
CA ALA A 32 6.15 9.55 1.84
C ALA A 32 7.46 9.91 1.13
N ALA A 33 8.60 9.61 1.74
CA ALA A 33 9.91 9.84 1.15
C ALA A 33 10.11 8.98 -0.11
N THR A 34 9.77 7.70 -0.02
CA THR A 34 9.90 6.76 -1.14
C THR A 34 9.07 7.20 -2.34
N LEU A 35 7.86 7.70 -2.10
CA LEU A 35 6.93 8.08 -3.15
C LEU A 35 7.07 9.54 -3.57
N ASN A 36 7.94 10.30 -2.91
CA ASN A 36 8.10 11.73 -3.12
C ASN A 36 6.75 12.46 -2.98
N ARG A 37 6.03 12.16 -1.90
CA ARG A 37 4.74 12.76 -1.59
C ARG A 37 4.77 13.33 -0.18
N SER A 38 3.80 14.20 0.16
CA SER A 38 3.68 14.70 1.53
C SER A 38 3.21 13.59 2.47
N LYS A 39 3.56 13.71 3.74
CA LYS A 39 3.05 12.79 4.77
C LYS A 39 1.54 12.85 4.86
N SER A 40 0.96 14.05 4.71
CA SER A 40 -0.49 14.24 4.75
C SER A 40 -1.19 13.47 3.65
N ALA A 41 -0.73 13.60 2.41
CA ALA A 41 -1.30 12.87 1.28
C ALA A 41 -1.11 11.36 1.44
N THR A 42 0.07 10.93 1.87
CA THR A 42 0.37 9.51 2.09
C THR A 42 -0.53 8.93 3.17
N SER A 43 -0.74 9.67 4.27
CA SER A 43 -1.64 9.24 5.35
C SER A 43 -3.07 9.05 4.87
N GLN A 44 -3.57 9.94 3.99
CA GLN A 44 -4.91 9.81 3.44
C GLN A 44 -5.05 8.55 2.59
N HIS A 45 -4.06 8.25 1.75
CA HIS A 45 -4.06 7.03 0.94
C HIS A 45 -3.96 5.78 1.82
N LEU A 46 -3.15 5.81 2.87
CA LEU A 46 -3.05 4.70 3.82
C LEU A 46 -4.36 4.46 4.55
N ARG A 47 -5.09 5.53 4.89
CA ARG A 47 -6.39 5.40 5.54
C ARG A 47 -7.38 4.66 4.64
N VAL A 48 -7.43 4.99 3.36
CA VAL A 48 -8.29 4.31 2.40
C VAL A 48 -7.90 2.84 2.28
N LEU A 49 -6.60 2.56 2.20
CA LEU A 49 -6.09 1.18 2.11
C LEU A 49 -6.39 0.39 3.38
N ARG A 50 -6.29 1.02 4.54
CA ARG A 50 -6.64 0.38 5.82
C ARG A 50 -8.12 0.07 5.90
N ASP A 51 -8.96 1.03 5.53
CA ASP A 51 -10.41 0.84 5.55
C ASP A 51 -10.85 -0.25 4.56
N GLY A 52 -10.09 -0.41 3.47
CA GLY A 52 -10.32 -1.48 2.49
C GLY A 52 -9.71 -2.83 2.88
N GLY A 53 -9.06 -2.92 4.04
CA GLY A 53 -8.47 -4.18 4.51
C GLY A 53 -7.18 -4.58 3.81
N VAL A 54 -6.50 -3.65 3.15
CA VAL A 54 -5.29 -3.93 2.37
C VAL A 54 -4.04 -3.79 3.23
N VAL A 55 -4.01 -2.80 4.12
CA VAL A 55 -2.88 -2.55 5.01
C VAL A 55 -3.33 -2.55 6.46
N SER A 56 -2.38 -2.81 7.34
CA SER A 56 -2.61 -2.85 8.78
C SER A 56 -1.53 -2.03 9.50
N PRO A 57 -1.93 -1.07 10.37
CA PRO A 57 -0.97 -0.33 11.18
C PRO A 57 -0.61 -1.11 12.43
N ARG A 58 0.66 -1.01 12.83
CA ARG A 58 1.15 -1.56 14.08
C ARG A 58 1.99 -0.51 14.78
N ARG A 59 1.70 -0.25 16.05
CA ARG A 59 2.51 0.68 16.82
C ARG A 59 3.79 0.01 17.25
N ARG A 60 4.93 0.70 17.06
CA ARG A 60 6.24 0.26 17.49
C ARG A 60 6.95 1.46 18.11
N GLY A 61 6.98 1.51 19.45
CA GLY A 61 7.48 2.69 20.15
C GLY A 61 6.60 3.90 19.83
N ARG A 62 7.22 4.97 19.33
CA ARG A 62 6.52 6.19 18.92
C ARG A 62 6.08 6.17 17.46
N ALA A 63 6.53 5.18 16.70
CA ALA A 63 6.24 5.08 15.29
C ALA A 63 5.05 4.16 15.05
N VAL A 64 4.37 4.38 13.92
CA VAL A 64 3.35 3.45 13.40
C VAL A 64 3.89 2.87 12.11
N ILE A 65 4.00 1.55 12.06
CA ILE A 65 4.52 0.82 10.91
C ILE A 65 3.34 0.18 10.19
N TYR A 66 3.27 0.40 8.88
CA TYR A 66 2.25 -0.21 8.03
C TYR A 66 2.79 -1.43 7.34
N SER A 67 1.98 -2.47 7.24
CA SER A 67 2.29 -3.68 6.50
C SER A 67 1.08 -4.13 5.70
N LEU A 68 1.31 -4.96 4.69
CA LEU A 68 0.22 -5.57 3.93
C LEU A 68 -0.48 -6.61 4.81
N VAL A 69 -1.80 -6.67 4.69
CA VAL A 69 -2.59 -7.72 5.32
C VAL A 69 -2.30 -9.03 4.59
N ALA A 70 -1.97 -10.09 5.33
CA ALA A 70 -1.70 -11.40 4.76
C ALA A 70 -3.01 -12.02 4.26
N SER A 71 -3.16 -12.11 2.94
CA SER A 71 -4.30 -12.78 2.33
C SER A 71 -3.94 -13.25 0.92
N PRO A 72 -4.51 -14.37 0.46
CA PRO A 72 -4.28 -14.85 -0.91
C PRO A 72 -4.66 -13.82 -1.97
N MET A 73 -5.73 -13.06 -1.74
CA MET A 73 -6.20 -12.03 -2.68
C MET A 73 -5.17 -10.90 -2.80
N ILE A 74 -4.62 -10.44 -1.67
CA ILE A 74 -3.62 -9.38 -1.67
C ILE A 74 -2.33 -9.88 -2.30
N ASP A 75 -1.90 -11.10 -1.99
CA ASP A 75 -0.71 -11.69 -2.60
C ASP A 75 -0.84 -11.80 -4.11
N ALA A 76 -1.98 -12.23 -4.61
CA ALA A 76 -2.25 -12.31 -6.04
C ALA A 76 -2.23 -10.91 -6.68
N THR A 77 -2.80 -9.92 -6.01
CA THR A 77 -2.83 -8.54 -6.49
C THR A 77 -1.41 -7.96 -6.58
N VAL A 78 -0.58 -8.21 -5.58
CA VAL A 78 0.83 -7.78 -5.58
C VAL A 78 1.57 -8.38 -6.77
N GLN A 79 1.38 -9.67 -7.05
CA GLN A 79 2.01 -10.31 -8.20
C GLN A 79 1.62 -9.67 -9.52
N VAL A 80 0.35 -9.31 -9.68
CA VAL A 80 -0.13 -8.63 -10.88
C VAL A 80 0.52 -7.25 -11.00
N ILE A 81 0.60 -6.50 -9.92
CA ILE A 81 1.23 -5.17 -9.90
C ILE A 81 2.71 -5.27 -10.28
N ASP A 82 3.44 -6.21 -9.68
CA ASP A 82 4.86 -6.40 -9.95
C ASP A 82 5.11 -6.81 -11.39
N HIS A 83 4.27 -7.69 -11.93
CA HIS A 83 4.38 -8.13 -13.31
C HIS A 83 4.13 -6.97 -14.27
N ALA A 84 3.11 -6.17 -14.03
CA ALA A 84 2.80 -5.00 -14.85
C ALA A 84 3.93 -3.98 -14.81
N ALA A 85 4.53 -3.75 -13.64
CA ALA A 85 5.67 -2.83 -13.49
C ALA A 85 6.90 -3.34 -14.26
N ALA A 86 7.18 -4.64 -14.22
CA ALA A 86 8.28 -5.24 -14.96
C ALA A 86 8.06 -5.16 -16.47
N SER A 87 6.81 -5.30 -16.91
CA SER A 87 6.45 -5.24 -18.33
C SER A 87 6.48 -3.83 -18.91
N ALA A 88 6.41 -2.81 -18.05
CA ALA A 88 6.39 -1.41 -18.48
C ALA A 88 7.77 -0.85 -18.80
N VAL A 89 8.82 -1.62 -18.60
CA VAL A 89 10.21 -1.20 -18.86
C VAL A 89 10.58 -1.34 -20.32
#